data_dd22b8d2dff6cce497af2ad5004724a9
#
_entry.id   dd22b8d2dff6cce497af2ad5004724a9
#
_cell.length_a   1.000
_cell.length_b   1.000
_cell.length_c   1.000
_cell.angle_alpha   90.00
_cell.angle_beta   90.00
_cell.angle_gamma   90.00
#
_symmetry.space_group_name_H-M   'P 1'
#
loop_
_entity.id
_entity.type
_entity.pdbx_description
1 polymer ?
#
loop_
_entity_poly.entity_id
_entity_poly.type
_entity_poly.pdbx_seq_one_letter_code
_entity_poly.pdbx_strand_id
1 'polypeptide(L)'
;MAIKIFIDQGHNPTGFHNTGAVGNGLNEENITYQVGVYLANLLEADPRFEVRLSRPTPTTVLGTNNATSLRERVRLANEWPANYFISIHCNANPNPAINGTEIYIYQYGTQANWLAQQIMTGITQTVGTRNNGIRVNQSLYVLRRTTMTSLLIELGYLTNASDAQKLRDNQYQFAYGIYIGIMRYFGFM
;
A
#
# COMPACT_ATOMS: atom_id res chain seq x y z
N MET A 1 -19.61 -2.70 15.23
CA MET A 1 -18.24 -3.28 15.23
C MET A 1 -17.37 -2.38 14.37
N ALA A 2 -16.12 -2.13 14.76
CA ALA A 2 -15.19 -1.34 13.97
C ALA A 2 -14.78 -2.08 12.69
N ILE A 3 -14.48 -1.33 11.64
CA ILE A 3 -13.96 -1.84 10.37
C ILE A 3 -12.48 -2.14 10.54
N LYS A 4 -12.08 -3.39 10.37
CA LYS A 4 -10.70 -3.85 10.55
C LYS A 4 -9.91 -3.70 9.27
N ILE A 5 -8.91 -2.82 9.27
CA ILE A 5 -8.02 -2.57 8.14
C ILE A 5 -6.61 -3.04 8.47
N PHE A 6 -6.11 -4.03 7.73
CA PHE A 6 -4.71 -4.45 7.80
C PHE A 6 -3.90 -3.69 6.76
N ILE A 7 -2.96 -2.88 7.21
CA ILE A 7 -2.04 -2.12 6.36
C ILE A 7 -0.75 -2.92 6.23
N ASP A 8 -0.48 -3.39 5.04
CA ASP A 8 0.74 -4.10 4.70
C ASP A 8 1.76 -3.13 4.11
N GLN A 9 2.75 -2.79 4.90
CA GLN A 9 3.90 -1.99 4.48
C GLN A 9 4.86 -2.90 3.72
N GLY A 10 4.88 -2.79 2.39
CA GLY A 10 5.70 -3.63 1.52
C GLY A 10 7.15 -3.70 1.97
N HIS A 11 7.74 -4.87 1.78
CA HIS A 11 9.15 -5.16 2.03
C HIS A 11 9.60 -5.20 3.49
N ASN A 12 10.81 -5.69 3.71
CA ASN A 12 11.51 -5.72 4.99
C ASN A 12 12.58 -4.61 5.03
N PRO A 13 13.08 -4.22 6.20
CA PRO A 13 14.14 -3.22 6.32
C PRO A 13 15.40 -3.58 5.53
N THR A 14 16.14 -2.56 5.10
CA THR A 14 17.48 -2.71 4.48
C THR A 14 18.39 -3.59 5.32
N GLY A 15 19.17 -4.44 4.65
CA GLY A 15 20.07 -5.40 5.30
C GLY A 15 19.47 -6.81 5.51
N PHE A 16 18.19 -6.98 5.17
CA PHE A 16 17.49 -8.25 5.21
C PHE A 16 17.06 -8.71 3.81
N HIS A 17 16.30 -9.81 3.71
CA HIS A 17 15.67 -10.27 2.47
C HIS A 17 14.41 -9.44 2.15
N ASN A 18 14.01 -9.43 0.90
CA ASN A 18 12.78 -8.74 0.44
C ASN A 18 12.76 -7.24 0.75
N THR A 19 13.83 -6.53 0.40
CA THR A 19 14.01 -5.09 0.70
C THR A 19 13.35 -4.16 -0.30
N GLY A 20 12.86 -4.67 -1.42
CA GLY A 20 12.21 -3.86 -2.45
C GLY A 20 13.17 -3.17 -3.42
N ALA A 21 12.64 -2.22 -4.15
CA ALA A 21 13.38 -1.48 -5.16
C ALA A 21 14.14 -0.29 -4.55
N VAL A 22 15.18 0.16 -5.29
CA VAL A 22 15.96 1.35 -4.96
C VAL A 22 16.01 2.25 -6.20
N GLY A 23 15.82 3.54 -6.04
CA GLY A 23 15.91 4.51 -7.12
C GLY A 23 15.98 5.94 -6.62
N ASN A 24 16.74 6.80 -7.32
CA ASN A 24 16.93 8.22 -6.97
C ASN A 24 17.29 8.48 -5.49
N GLY A 25 18.09 7.58 -4.89
CA GLY A 25 18.51 7.65 -3.48
C GLY A 25 17.43 7.28 -2.47
N LEU A 26 16.33 6.67 -2.91
CA LEU A 26 15.24 6.21 -2.07
C LEU A 26 15.22 4.68 -2.02
N ASN A 27 14.86 4.13 -0.86
CA ASN A 27 14.56 2.72 -0.64
C ASN A 27 13.07 2.54 -0.45
N GLU A 28 12.47 1.60 -1.16
CA GLU A 28 11.03 1.34 -1.14
C GLU A 28 10.51 1.05 0.27
N GLU A 29 11.19 0.20 1.01
CA GLU A 29 10.77 -0.25 2.34
C GLU A 29 10.66 0.90 3.37
N ASN A 30 11.42 1.98 3.19
CA ASN A 30 11.34 3.17 4.05
C ASN A 30 10.09 4.00 3.73
N ILE A 31 9.81 4.16 2.44
CA ILE A 31 8.63 4.90 1.97
C ILE A 31 7.35 4.16 2.39
N THR A 32 7.27 2.85 2.11
CA THR A 32 6.09 2.05 2.43
C THR A 32 5.82 1.98 3.92
N TYR A 33 6.90 1.88 4.73
CA TYR A 33 6.80 1.93 6.19
C TYR A 33 6.18 3.24 6.65
N GLN A 34 6.75 4.37 6.23
CA GLN A 34 6.32 5.68 6.72
C GLN A 34 4.90 6.05 6.26
N VAL A 35 4.56 5.77 4.99
CA VAL A 35 3.19 5.98 4.47
C VAL A 35 2.20 5.11 5.23
N GLY A 36 2.55 3.86 5.53
CA GLY A 36 1.72 2.96 6.33
C GLY A 36 1.47 3.46 7.74
N VAL A 37 2.49 4.01 8.41
CA VAL A 37 2.36 4.61 9.75
C VAL A 37 1.44 5.84 9.72
N TYR A 38 1.62 6.74 8.75
CA TYR A 38 0.73 7.89 8.61
C TYR A 38 -0.71 7.50 8.35
N LEU A 39 -0.93 6.49 7.49
CA LEU A 39 -2.27 5.98 7.21
C LEU A 39 -2.90 5.35 8.45
N ALA A 40 -2.16 4.57 9.22
CA ALA A 40 -2.63 3.99 10.48
C ALA A 40 -3.08 5.09 11.45
N ASN A 41 -2.25 6.11 11.67
CA ASN A 41 -2.58 7.21 12.56
C ASN A 41 -3.86 7.96 12.14
N LEU A 42 -4.05 8.17 10.84
CA LEU A 42 -5.26 8.82 10.31
C LEU A 42 -6.52 7.98 10.55
N LEU A 43 -6.43 6.67 10.37
CA LEU A 43 -7.56 5.76 10.56
C LEU A 43 -7.86 5.53 12.05
N GLU A 44 -6.83 5.36 12.89
CA GLU A 44 -7.00 5.15 14.35
C GLU A 44 -7.59 6.36 15.08
N ALA A 45 -7.47 7.57 14.50
CA ALA A 45 -8.14 8.76 15.01
C ALA A 45 -9.68 8.71 14.87
N ASP A 46 -10.21 7.76 14.09
CA ASP A 46 -11.64 7.57 13.87
C ASP A 46 -12.09 6.25 14.50
N PRO A 47 -12.97 6.25 15.52
CA PRO A 47 -13.40 5.05 16.24
C PRO A 47 -14.16 4.03 15.38
N ARG A 48 -14.50 4.38 14.13
CA ARG A 48 -15.11 3.44 13.18
C ARG A 48 -14.11 2.42 12.65
N PHE A 49 -12.79 2.66 12.81
CA PHE A 49 -11.73 1.77 12.33
C PHE A 49 -10.92 1.14 13.47
N GLU A 50 -10.44 -0.06 13.22
CA GLU A 50 -9.41 -0.76 13.98
C GLU A 50 -8.30 -1.15 13.01
N VAL A 51 -7.04 -0.81 13.32
CA VAL A 51 -5.93 -0.94 12.38
C VAL A 51 -4.86 -1.88 12.92
N ARG A 52 -4.25 -2.66 12.03
CA ARG A 52 -2.98 -3.35 12.28
C ARG A 52 -2.00 -3.12 11.15
N LEU A 53 -0.75 -2.95 11.53
CA LEU A 53 0.39 -2.83 10.62
C LEU A 53 1.09 -4.19 10.47
N SER A 54 1.54 -4.53 9.26
CA SER A 54 2.43 -5.68 9.05
C SER A 54 3.80 -5.46 9.72
N ARG A 55 4.28 -4.22 9.73
CA ARG A 55 5.53 -3.80 10.38
C ARG A 55 5.24 -2.72 11.43
N PRO A 56 4.96 -3.10 12.70
CA PRO A 56 4.66 -2.13 13.76
C PRO A 56 5.87 -1.27 14.16
N THR A 57 7.09 -1.71 13.85
CA THR A 57 8.33 -0.93 14.07
C THR A 57 9.17 -0.88 12.79
N PRO A 58 10.04 0.12 12.61
CA PRO A 58 10.89 0.22 11.43
C PRO A 58 11.86 -0.96 11.28
N THR A 59 12.17 -1.65 12.36
CA THR A 59 13.07 -2.81 12.41
C THR A 59 12.36 -4.16 12.33
N THR A 60 11.03 -4.18 12.24
CA THR A 60 10.26 -5.43 12.10
C THR A 60 10.63 -6.16 10.81
N VAL A 61 11.08 -7.40 10.94
CA VAL A 61 11.42 -8.30 9.82
C VAL A 61 10.40 -9.44 9.77
N LEU A 62 9.82 -9.68 8.61
CA LEU A 62 8.83 -10.73 8.39
C LEU A 62 9.44 -11.89 7.59
N GLY A 63 9.31 -13.10 8.13
CA GLY A 63 9.85 -14.32 7.51
C GLY A 63 11.37 -14.41 7.53
N THR A 64 11.91 -15.37 6.79
CA THR A 64 13.36 -15.67 6.69
C THR A 64 13.89 -15.65 5.25
N ASN A 65 13.00 -15.43 4.29
CA ASN A 65 13.28 -15.25 2.86
C ASN A 65 12.06 -14.58 2.19
N ASN A 66 12.14 -14.26 0.89
CA ASN A 66 11.08 -13.57 0.16
C ASN A 66 9.73 -14.32 0.25
N ALA A 67 9.74 -15.64 0.07
CA ALA A 67 8.51 -16.43 0.07
C ALA A 67 7.85 -16.48 1.46
N THR A 68 8.66 -16.65 2.52
CA THR A 68 8.15 -16.67 3.90
C THR A 68 7.72 -15.29 4.37
N SER A 69 8.36 -14.21 3.90
CA SER A 69 7.93 -12.83 4.16
C SER A 69 6.51 -12.59 3.64
N LEU A 70 6.22 -12.99 2.39
CA LEU A 70 4.89 -12.86 1.82
C LEU A 70 3.83 -13.71 2.56
N ARG A 71 4.22 -14.94 2.97
CA ARG A 71 3.31 -15.81 3.74
C ARG A 71 2.96 -15.20 5.08
N GLU A 72 3.94 -14.63 5.78
CA GLU A 72 3.75 -14.03 7.10
C GLU A 72 2.80 -12.83 7.05
N ARG A 73 2.91 -11.96 6.05
CA ARG A 73 1.97 -10.84 5.82
C ARG A 73 0.53 -11.31 5.69
N VAL A 74 0.33 -12.32 4.84
CA VAL A 74 -0.98 -12.93 4.62
C VAL A 74 -1.50 -13.61 5.89
N ARG A 75 -0.65 -14.36 6.60
CA ARG A 75 -1.02 -15.05 7.85
C ARG A 75 -1.50 -14.05 8.90
N LEU A 76 -0.74 -12.99 9.13
CA LEU A 76 -1.09 -11.94 10.11
C LEU A 76 -2.45 -11.29 9.83
N ALA A 77 -2.73 -10.99 8.55
CA ALA A 77 -4.00 -10.39 8.16
C ALA A 77 -5.19 -11.35 8.30
N ASN A 78 -5.02 -12.61 7.88
CA ASN A 78 -6.06 -13.63 7.94
C ASN A 78 -6.38 -14.04 9.38
N GLU A 79 -5.37 -14.22 10.24
CA GLU A 79 -5.55 -14.60 11.65
C GLU A 79 -6.18 -13.48 12.49
N TRP A 80 -5.96 -12.23 12.12
CA TRP A 80 -6.61 -11.09 12.78
C TRP A 80 -8.04 -10.84 12.32
N PRO A 81 -8.63 -11.63 11.54
CA PRO A 81 -9.73 -11.53 10.60
C PRO A 81 -10.01 -10.09 10.14
N ALA A 82 -9.05 -9.50 9.41
CA ALA A 82 -9.21 -8.19 8.79
C ALA A 82 -10.42 -8.16 7.83
N ASN A 83 -11.08 -7.01 7.71
CA ASN A 83 -12.11 -6.81 6.69
C ASN A 83 -11.50 -6.35 5.35
N TYR A 84 -10.41 -5.60 5.43
CA TYR A 84 -9.68 -5.05 4.27
C TYR A 84 -8.18 -5.23 4.46
N PHE A 85 -7.49 -5.56 3.38
CA PHE A 85 -6.03 -5.66 3.29
C PHE A 85 -5.54 -4.64 2.27
N ILE A 86 -4.72 -3.69 2.71
CA ILE A 86 -4.16 -2.62 1.87
C ILE A 86 -2.64 -2.74 1.89
N SER A 87 -2.06 -3.25 0.79
CA SER A 87 -0.61 -3.34 0.61
C SER A 87 -0.08 -2.08 -0.06
N ILE A 88 1.00 -1.53 0.47
CA ILE A 88 1.62 -0.27 0.01
C ILE A 88 3.01 -0.59 -0.54
N HIS A 89 3.27 -0.18 -1.78
CA HIS A 89 4.48 -0.41 -2.55
C HIS A 89 4.90 0.83 -3.34
N CYS A 90 6.12 0.81 -3.88
CA CYS A 90 6.61 1.75 -4.88
C CYS A 90 7.16 0.98 -6.07
N ASN A 91 6.78 1.40 -7.25
CA ASN A 91 7.18 0.77 -8.50
C ASN A 91 8.61 1.18 -8.92
N ALA A 92 9.20 0.41 -9.82
CA ALA A 92 10.46 0.72 -10.48
C ALA A 92 10.43 0.22 -11.93
N ASN A 93 11.05 0.98 -12.85
CA ASN A 93 11.14 0.58 -14.24
C ASN A 93 12.51 0.98 -14.80
N PRO A 94 13.17 0.16 -15.66
CA PRO A 94 14.41 0.54 -16.33
C PRO A 94 14.28 1.81 -17.19
N ASN A 95 13.09 2.09 -17.74
CA ASN A 95 12.81 3.34 -18.44
C ASN A 95 12.39 4.42 -17.42
N PRO A 96 13.24 5.45 -17.14
CA PRO A 96 12.93 6.48 -16.15
C PRO A 96 11.83 7.45 -16.59
N ALA A 97 11.34 7.39 -17.82
CA ALA A 97 10.21 8.20 -18.28
C ALA A 97 8.85 7.65 -17.76
N ILE A 98 8.80 6.39 -17.30
CA ILE A 98 7.58 5.79 -16.76
C ILE A 98 7.35 6.32 -15.36
N ASN A 99 6.11 6.81 -15.11
CA ASN A 99 5.70 7.43 -13.86
C ASN A 99 4.22 7.20 -13.58
N GLY A 100 3.78 7.52 -12.36
CA GLY A 100 2.38 7.53 -11.94
C GLY A 100 2.01 6.43 -10.97
N THR A 101 0.80 6.53 -10.44
CA THR A 101 0.24 5.58 -9.47
C THR A 101 -0.53 4.47 -10.19
N GLU A 102 -0.38 3.24 -9.72
CA GLU A 102 -1.13 2.06 -10.16
C GLU A 102 -1.74 1.37 -8.94
N ILE A 103 -2.90 0.72 -9.11
CA ILE A 103 -3.46 -0.12 -8.06
C ILE A 103 -3.79 -1.49 -8.63
N TYR A 104 -3.30 -2.52 -7.97
CA TYR A 104 -3.54 -3.91 -8.34
C TYR A 104 -4.62 -4.53 -7.48
N ILE A 105 -5.52 -5.27 -8.12
CA ILE A 105 -6.59 -6.06 -7.51
C ILE A 105 -6.57 -7.48 -8.08
N TYR A 106 -7.23 -8.41 -7.39
CA TYR A 106 -7.33 -9.79 -7.88
C TYR A 106 -8.30 -9.94 -9.05
N GLN A 107 -9.44 -9.19 -9.03
CA GLN A 107 -10.50 -9.31 -10.04
C GLN A 107 -11.31 -8.01 -10.13
N TYR A 108 -11.74 -7.64 -11.32
CA TYR A 108 -12.69 -6.53 -11.52
C TYR A 108 -14.11 -6.86 -11.02
N GLY A 109 -14.93 -5.83 -10.85
CA GLY A 109 -16.34 -5.97 -10.45
C GLY A 109 -16.52 -6.36 -8.97
N THR A 110 -15.50 -6.20 -8.14
CA THR A 110 -15.52 -6.54 -6.72
C THR A 110 -15.43 -5.28 -5.84
N GLN A 111 -15.65 -5.44 -4.54
CA GLN A 111 -15.43 -4.38 -3.54
C GLN A 111 -14.00 -3.81 -3.62
N ALA A 112 -13.00 -4.66 -3.90
CA ALA A 112 -11.62 -4.21 -4.10
C ALA A 112 -11.50 -3.24 -5.28
N ASN A 113 -12.22 -3.48 -6.37
CA ASN A 113 -12.23 -2.58 -7.52
C ASN A 113 -12.83 -1.20 -7.18
N TRP A 114 -13.92 -1.16 -6.43
CA TRP A 114 -14.55 0.11 -6.03
C TRP A 114 -13.71 0.87 -5.02
N LEU A 115 -13.15 0.19 -4.02
CA LEU A 115 -12.21 0.79 -3.07
C LEU A 115 -10.98 1.35 -3.79
N ALA A 116 -10.41 0.59 -4.73
CA ALA A 116 -9.25 1.01 -5.51
C ALA A 116 -9.53 2.28 -6.34
N GLN A 117 -10.74 2.43 -6.91
CA GLN A 117 -11.14 3.64 -7.63
C GLN A 117 -11.14 4.87 -6.73
N GLN A 118 -11.70 4.75 -5.52
CA GLN A 118 -11.74 5.86 -4.56
C GLN A 118 -10.34 6.22 -4.06
N ILE A 119 -9.51 5.23 -3.77
CA ILE A 119 -8.11 5.45 -3.35
C ILE A 119 -7.30 6.08 -4.48
N MET A 120 -7.42 5.60 -5.72
CA MET A 120 -6.75 6.19 -6.89
C MET A 120 -7.12 7.66 -7.05
N THR A 121 -8.40 7.98 -6.95
CA THR A 121 -8.89 9.37 -7.02
C THR A 121 -8.32 10.21 -5.86
N GLY A 122 -8.32 9.67 -4.65
CA GLY A 122 -7.76 10.35 -3.47
C GLY A 122 -6.28 10.68 -3.64
N ILE A 123 -5.46 9.70 -4.04
CA ILE A 123 -4.01 9.91 -4.24
C ILE A 123 -3.76 10.93 -5.35
N THR A 124 -4.37 10.76 -6.51
CA THR A 124 -4.09 11.63 -7.67
C THR A 124 -4.54 13.06 -7.44
N GLN A 125 -5.64 13.28 -6.71
CA GLN A 125 -6.10 14.62 -6.32
C GLN A 125 -5.19 15.27 -5.25
N THR A 126 -4.67 14.50 -4.32
CA THR A 126 -3.88 15.01 -3.18
C THR A 126 -2.42 15.23 -3.55
N VAL A 127 -1.82 14.31 -4.28
CA VAL A 127 -0.37 14.31 -4.60
C VAL A 127 -0.09 14.79 -6.01
N GLY A 128 -1.07 14.71 -6.92
CA GLY A 128 -0.88 15.06 -8.32
C GLY A 128 -0.03 14.04 -9.09
N THR A 129 -0.11 12.75 -8.74
CA THR A 129 0.49 11.69 -9.54
C THR A 129 -0.36 11.40 -10.77
N ARG A 130 0.26 10.89 -11.82
CA ARG A 130 -0.47 10.38 -12.97
C ARG A 130 -1.28 9.14 -12.57
N ASN A 131 -2.53 9.08 -13.00
CA ASN A 131 -3.38 7.90 -12.86
C ASN A 131 -3.05 6.88 -13.96
N ASN A 132 -2.41 5.79 -13.63
CA ASN A 132 -2.09 4.69 -14.56
C ASN A 132 -3.14 3.57 -14.49
N GLY A 133 -4.21 3.75 -13.73
CA GLY A 133 -5.37 2.87 -13.67
C GLY A 133 -5.28 1.75 -12.66
N ILE A 134 -6.38 1.01 -12.59
CA ILE A 134 -6.53 -0.20 -11.78
C ILE A 134 -6.26 -1.40 -12.68
N ARG A 135 -5.46 -2.33 -12.19
CA ARG A 135 -5.00 -3.49 -12.95
C ARG A 135 -5.30 -4.79 -12.21
N VAL A 136 -5.61 -5.83 -12.94
CA VAL A 136 -5.75 -7.19 -12.40
C VAL A 136 -4.41 -7.90 -12.45
N ASN A 137 -3.97 -8.43 -11.29
CA ASN A 137 -2.81 -9.30 -11.22
C ASN A 137 -3.02 -10.44 -10.22
N GLN A 138 -3.43 -11.59 -10.74
CA GLN A 138 -3.69 -12.80 -9.95
C GLN A 138 -2.43 -13.54 -9.50
N SER A 139 -1.24 -13.14 -9.98
CA SER A 139 0.03 -13.73 -9.57
C SER A 139 0.55 -13.15 -8.25
N LEU A 140 0.10 -11.95 -7.84
CA LEU A 140 0.50 -11.32 -6.60
C LEU A 140 0.02 -12.17 -5.40
N TYR A 141 0.99 -12.70 -4.66
CA TYR A 141 0.73 -13.66 -3.58
C TYR A 141 -0.22 -13.10 -2.53
N VAL A 142 -0.01 -11.85 -2.11
CA VAL A 142 -0.82 -11.20 -1.08
C VAL A 142 -2.27 -11.00 -1.50
N LEU A 143 -2.54 -10.74 -2.80
CA LEU A 143 -3.90 -10.63 -3.31
C LEU A 143 -4.60 -11.99 -3.47
N ARG A 144 -3.81 -13.03 -3.82
CA ARG A 144 -4.34 -14.37 -4.06
C ARG A 144 -4.64 -15.14 -2.78
N ARG A 145 -3.94 -14.85 -1.67
CA ARG A 145 -3.96 -15.66 -0.44
C ARG A 145 -4.62 -14.98 0.75
N THR A 146 -4.89 -13.71 0.69
CA THR A 146 -5.76 -13.03 1.66
C THR A 146 -7.22 -13.44 1.43
N THR A 147 -7.98 -13.55 2.52
CA THR A 147 -9.39 -14.03 2.49
C THR A 147 -10.40 -12.89 2.48
N MET A 148 -9.92 -11.67 2.68
CA MET A 148 -10.73 -10.45 2.72
C MET A 148 -10.58 -9.62 1.42
N THR A 149 -11.34 -8.53 1.31
CA THR A 149 -11.14 -7.53 0.26
C THR A 149 -9.72 -6.99 0.30
N SER A 150 -8.96 -7.17 -0.78
CA SER A 150 -7.53 -6.84 -0.85
C SER A 150 -7.13 -6.08 -2.10
N LEU A 151 -6.20 -5.13 -1.94
CA LEU A 151 -5.58 -4.39 -3.03
C LEU A 151 -4.11 -4.08 -2.71
N LEU A 152 -3.32 -3.78 -3.74
CA LEU A 152 -1.93 -3.36 -3.65
C LEU A 152 -1.76 -2.04 -4.42
N ILE A 153 -1.20 -1.05 -3.74
CA ILE A 153 -0.99 0.30 -4.27
C ILE A 153 0.49 0.46 -4.61
N GLU A 154 0.79 0.79 -5.85
CA GLU A 154 2.07 1.31 -6.31
C GLU A 154 1.98 2.84 -6.31
N LEU A 155 2.53 3.48 -5.30
CA LEU A 155 2.40 4.92 -5.07
C LEU A 155 2.96 5.77 -6.22
N GLY A 156 4.07 5.32 -6.79
CA GLY A 156 4.79 5.96 -7.89
C GLY A 156 6.08 5.20 -8.19
N TYR A 157 6.83 5.66 -9.18
CA TYR A 157 8.06 4.99 -9.63
C TYR A 157 9.30 5.63 -8.99
N LEU A 158 10.04 4.85 -8.19
CA LEU A 158 11.32 5.26 -7.58
C LEU A 158 12.35 5.68 -8.63
N THR A 159 12.29 5.09 -9.82
CA THR A 159 13.21 5.35 -10.92
C THR A 159 12.86 6.59 -11.76
N ASN A 160 11.68 7.17 -11.59
CA ASN A 160 11.29 8.44 -12.20
C ASN A 160 11.59 9.61 -11.27
N ALA A 161 12.28 10.64 -11.72
CA ALA A 161 12.73 11.76 -10.89
C ALA A 161 11.56 12.55 -10.26
N SER A 162 10.47 12.77 -11.00
CA SER A 162 9.29 13.50 -10.50
C SER A 162 8.54 12.70 -9.45
N ASP A 163 8.31 11.39 -9.68
CA ASP A 163 7.67 10.53 -8.70
C ASP A 163 8.55 10.35 -7.46
N ALA A 164 9.87 10.16 -7.64
CA ALA A 164 10.82 10.05 -6.53
C ALA A 164 10.83 11.31 -5.65
N GLN A 165 10.73 12.50 -6.23
CA GLN A 165 10.56 13.72 -5.45
C GLN A 165 9.27 13.70 -4.63
N LYS A 166 8.13 13.32 -5.23
CA LYS A 166 6.86 13.22 -4.52
C LYS A 166 6.92 12.16 -3.41
N LEU A 167 7.51 10.98 -3.68
CA LEU A 167 7.69 9.91 -2.70
C LEU A 167 8.59 10.32 -1.52
N ARG A 168 9.55 11.21 -1.75
CA ARG A 168 10.41 11.77 -0.69
C ARG A 168 9.67 12.81 0.15
N ASP A 169 8.99 13.75 -0.49
CA ASP A 169 8.53 14.98 0.13
C ASP A 169 7.07 14.91 0.60
N ASN A 170 6.25 14.02 0.00
CA ASN A 170 4.79 14.01 0.18
C ASN A 170 4.25 12.71 0.78
N GLN A 171 5.01 12.03 1.65
CA GLN A 171 4.61 10.74 2.23
C GLN A 171 3.30 10.83 3.02
N TYR A 172 3.12 11.91 3.80
CA TYR A 172 1.86 12.16 4.50
C TYR A 172 0.69 12.39 3.52
N GLN A 173 0.91 13.11 2.45
CA GLN A 173 -0.10 13.39 1.43
C GLN A 173 -0.52 12.11 0.69
N PHE A 174 0.39 11.16 0.44
CA PHE A 174 0.03 9.84 -0.06
C PHE A 174 -0.88 9.10 0.92
N ALA A 175 -0.51 9.05 2.20
CA ALA A 175 -1.34 8.43 3.24
C ALA A 175 -2.70 9.11 3.35
N TYR A 176 -2.75 10.44 3.31
CA TYR A 176 -3.98 11.21 3.35
C TYR A 176 -4.87 10.96 2.13
N GLY A 177 -4.29 10.85 0.93
CA GLY A 177 -5.03 10.47 -0.29
C GLY A 177 -5.65 9.08 -0.19
N ILE A 178 -4.92 8.10 0.36
CA ILE A 178 -5.45 6.76 0.64
C ILE A 178 -6.61 6.85 1.64
N TYR A 179 -6.42 7.57 2.75
CA TYR A 179 -7.44 7.80 3.79
C TYR A 179 -8.72 8.41 3.21
N ILE A 180 -8.62 9.49 2.41
CA ILE A 180 -9.77 10.12 1.74
C ILE A 180 -10.51 9.11 0.85
N GLY A 181 -9.76 8.28 0.10
CA GLY A 181 -10.35 7.23 -0.72
C GLY A 181 -11.13 6.20 0.10
N ILE A 182 -10.59 5.79 1.25
CA ILE A 182 -11.27 4.88 2.21
C ILE A 182 -12.54 5.53 2.75
N MET A 183 -12.46 6.79 3.18
CA MET A 183 -13.62 7.53 3.73
C MET A 183 -14.74 7.67 2.69
N ARG A 184 -14.40 7.99 1.43
CA ARG A 184 -15.38 8.06 0.32
C ARG A 184 -16.00 6.70 0.02
N TYR A 185 -15.20 5.63 0.02
CA TYR A 185 -15.68 4.28 -0.22
C TYR A 185 -16.77 3.85 0.78
N PHE A 186 -16.61 4.24 2.05
CA PHE A 186 -17.60 3.96 3.10
C PHE A 186 -18.73 5.00 3.19
N GLY A 187 -18.71 6.07 2.39
CA GLY A 187 -19.70 7.14 2.46
C GLY A 187 -19.59 7.97 3.73
N PHE A 188 -18.38 8.12 4.28
CA PHE A 188 -18.10 8.90 5.49
C PHE A 188 -17.69 10.35 5.18
N MET A 189 -17.57 10.67 3.89
CA MET A 189 -17.33 12.01 3.36
C MET A 189 -18.20 12.24 2.13
#